data_fcebb6578c682741ce09efb3dd75d8d7
#
_entry.id   fcebb6578c682741ce09efb3dd75d8d7
#
_cell.length_a   1.000
_cell.length_b   1.000
_cell.length_c   1.000
_cell.angle_alpha   90.00
_cell.angle_beta   90.00
_cell.angle_gamma   90.00
#
_symmetry.space_group_name_H-M   'P 1'
#
loop_
_entity.id
_entity.type
_entity.pdbx_description
1 polymer ?
#
loop_
_entity_poly.entity_id
_entity_poly.type
_entity_poly.pdbx_seq_one_letter_code
_entity_poly.pdbx_strand_id
1 'polypeptide(L)'
;MYARHGEHFVRRLLMPEEEQAFRRYKRPVRFLAMRFAAKEALVKALGTGFTHGIWIRDVGIAPNSWGRPEPIWSERGRALRDRLGAGEGHVTLTDEAGLVVAVAVLMRKESQ
;
A
#
# COMPACT_ATOMS: atom_id res chain seq x y z
N MET A 1 -21.71 -9.58 -6.74
CA MET A 1 -20.34 -9.92 -7.15
C MET A 1 -19.30 -9.67 -6.07
N TYR A 2 -19.30 -8.48 -5.50
CA TYR A 2 -18.34 -8.19 -4.43
C TYR A 2 -18.46 -9.16 -3.26
N ALA A 3 -19.68 -9.46 -2.82
CA ALA A 3 -19.89 -10.27 -1.64
C ALA A 3 -19.23 -11.65 -1.73
N ARG A 4 -19.18 -12.23 -2.91
CA ARG A 4 -18.62 -13.56 -3.08
C ARG A 4 -17.16 -13.52 -3.52
N HIS A 5 -16.88 -12.82 -4.61
CA HIS A 5 -15.52 -12.78 -5.16
C HIS A 5 -14.68 -11.72 -4.50
N GLY A 6 -15.32 -10.72 -3.91
CA GLY A 6 -14.63 -9.64 -3.25
C GLY A 6 -13.84 -10.08 -2.04
N GLU A 7 -14.37 -11.03 -1.25
CA GLU A 7 -13.64 -11.53 -0.07
C GLU A 7 -12.34 -12.20 -0.47
N HIS A 8 -12.38 -12.97 -1.54
CA HIS A 8 -11.18 -13.61 -2.05
C HIS A 8 -10.16 -12.57 -2.54
N PHE A 9 -10.66 -11.54 -3.23
CA PHE A 9 -9.84 -10.46 -3.73
C PHE A 9 -9.20 -9.67 -2.59
N VAL A 10 -9.98 -9.39 -1.54
CA VAL A 10 -9.50 -8.67 -0.37
C VAL A 10 -8.31 -9.39 0.27
N ARG A 11 -8.43 -10.70 0.45
CA ARG A 11 -7.37 -11.49 1.07
C ARG A 11 -6.10 -11.51 0.24
N ARG A 12 -6.23 -11.36 -1.06
CA ARG A 12 -5.08 -11.35 -1.96
C ARG A 12 -4.44 -9.99 -2.09
N LEU A 13 -5.23 -8.93 -1.90
CA LEU A 13 -4.77 -7.57 -2.11
C LEU A 13 -4.24 -6.91 -0.84
N LEU A 14 -4.92 -7.12 0.27
CA LEU A 14 -4.67 -6.35 1.49
C LEU A 14 -3.78 -7.09 2.48
N MET A 15 -2.91 -6.35 3.13
CA MET A 15 -2.20 -6.82 4.30
C MET A 15 -3.20 -6.97 5.47
N PRO A 16 -2.89 -7.79 6.48
CA PRO A 16 -3.81 -7.94 7.63
C PRO A 16 -4.20 -6.62 8.28
N GLU A 17 -3.25 -5.71 8.40
CA GLU A 17 -3.52 -4.39 8.98
C GLU A 17 -4.52 -3.60 8.14
N GLU A 18 -4.41 -3.73 6.82
CA GLU A 18 -5.33 -3.05 5.91
C GLU A 18 -6.72 -3.69 5.93
N GLU A 19 -6.80 -5.00 6.14
CA GLU A 19 -8.10 -5.67 6.23
C GLU A 19 -8.91 -5.14 7.39
N GLN A 20 -8.28 -4.84 8.52
CA GLN A 20 -8.99 -4.29 9.66
C GLN A 20 -9.65 -2.96 9.33
N ALA A 21 -8.93 -2.08 8.63
CA ALA A 21 -9.50 -0.81 8.21
C ALA A 21 -10.60 -1.01 7.18
N PHE A 22 -10.40 -1.95 6.28
CA PHE A 22 -11.36 -2.27 5.23
C PHE A 22 -12.71 -2.70 5.82
N ARG A 23 -12.69 -3.53 6.87
CA ARG A 23 -13.91 -4.04 7.47
C ARG A 23 -14.79 -2.94 8.05
N ARG A 24 -14.22 -1.79 8.36
CA ARG A 24 -14.96 -0.67 8.92
C ARG A 24 -15.31 0.40 7.89
N TYR A 25 -14.85 0.25 6.65
CA TYR A 25 -15.04 1.25 5.63
C TYR A 25 -16.38 1.01 4.90
N LYS A 26 -17.10 2.11 4.65
CA LYS A 26 -18.45 2.01 4.08
C LYS A 26 -18.45 1.83 2.56
N ARG A 27 -17.37 2.17 1.88
CA ARG A 27 -17.26 2.07 0.43
C ARG A 27 -16.16 1.11 0.04
N PRO A 28 -16.44 -0.18 0.03
CA PRO A 28 -15.38 -1.18 -0.15
C PRO A 28 -14.64 -1.08 -1.49
N VAL A 29 -15.36 -0.80 -2.57
CA VAL A 29 -14.70 -0.72 -3.89
C VAL A 29 -13.76 0.47 -3.93
N ARG A 30 -14.19 1.61 -3.39
CA ARG A 30 -13.35 2.80 -3.33
C ARG A 30 -12.12 2.56 -2.48
N PHE A 31 -12.29 1.90 -1.34
CA PHE A 31 -11.18 1.57 -0.45
C PHE A 31 -10.14 0.73 -1.20
N LEU A 32 -10.59 -0.31 -1.90
CA LEU A 32 -9.69 -1.19 -2.62
C LEU A 32 -8.95 -0.47 -3.74
N ALA A 33 -9.66 0.42 -4.46
CA ALA A 33 -9.03 1.20 -5.52
C ALA A 33 -7.94 2.11 -4.97
N MET A 34 -8.21 2.76 -3.84
CA MET A 34 -7.23 3.65 -3.22
C MET A 34 -6.01 2.90 -2.71
N ARG A 35 -6.24 1.74 -2.07
CA ARG A 35 -5.14 0.94 -1.57
C ARG A 35 -4.29 0.36 -2.69
N PHE A 36 -4.92 -0.08 -3.77
CA PHE A 36 -4.19 -0.60 -4.91
C PHE A 36 -3.33 0.49 -5.55
N ALA A 37 -3.90 1.67 -5.74
CA ALA A 37 -3.13 2.80 -6.30
C ALA A 37 -1.92 3.15 -5.43
N ALA A 38 -2.11 3.15 -4.11
CA ALA A 38 -1.02 3.44 -3.19
C ALA A 38 0.07 2.38 -3.24
N LYS A 39 -0.31 1.11 -3.29
CA LYS A 39 0.66 0.02 -3.38
C LYS A 39 1.46 0.10 -4.68
N GLU A 40 0.79 0.39 -5.79
CA GLU A 40 1.49 0.56 -7.06
C GLU A 40 2.47 1.73 -7.01
N ALA A 41 2.04 2.86 -6.45
CA ALA A 41 2.91 4.01 -6.33
C ALA A 41 4.16 3.69 -5.50
N LEU A 42 3.98 2.95 -4.41
CA LEU A 42 5.09 2.59 -3.52
C LEU A 42 6.08 1.66 -4.20
N VAL A 43 5.62 0.62 -4.90
CA VAL A 43 6.55 -0.30 -5.54
C VAL A 43 7.22 0.32 -6.76
N LYS A 44 6.57 1.28 -7.40
CA LYS A 44 7.21 2.04 -8.48
C LYS A 44 8.29 2.97 -7.93
N ALA A 45 8.02 3.60 -6.78
CA ALA A 45 9.02 4.42 -6.12
C ALA A 45 10.21 3.57 -5.66
N LEU A 46 9.94 2.33 -5.26
CA LEU A 46 10.99 1.38 -4.89
C LEU A 46 11.81 0.93 -6.10
N GLY A 47 11.22 1.02 -7.28
CA GLY A 47 11.88 0.65 -8.53
C GLY A 47 11.65 -0.77 -8.97
N THR A 48 10.80 -1.50 -8.28
CA THR A 48 10.60 -2.93 -8.54
C THR A 48 9.32 -3.24 -9.31
N GLY A 49 8.28 -2.40 -9.16
CA GLY A 49 6.95 -2.84 -9.51
C GLY A 49 6.59 -4.05 -8.65
N PHE A 50 5.61 -4.83 -9.07
CA PHE A 50 5.27 -6.06 -8.36
C PHE A 50 6.04 -7.24 -8.93
N THR A 51 7.36 -7.06 -9.02
CA THR A 51 8.28 -8.08 -9.50
C THR A 51 9.48 -8.09 -8.57
N HIS A 52 10.47 -8.89 -8.90
CA HIS A 52 11.72 -8.93 -8.13
C HIS A 52 11.53 -9.37 -6.68
N GLY A 53 10.52 -10.20 -6.44
CA GLY A 53 10.32 -10.79 -5.12
C GLY A 53 9.42 -10.01 -4.18
N ILE A 54 8.81 -8.93 -4.65
CA ILE A 54 7.83 -8.21 -3.84
C ILE A 54 6.43 -8.46 -4.40
N TRP A 55 5.50 -8.75 -3.50
CA TRP A 55 4.12 -9.05 -3.84
C TRP A 55 3.22 -7.95 -3.31
N ILE A 56 1.99 -7.92 -3.82
CA ILE A 56 1.04 -6.88 -3.47
C ILE A 56 0.73 -6.83 -1.97
N ARG A 57 0.87 -7.94 -1.26
CA ARG A 57 0.65 -8.00 0.18
C ARG A 57 1.91 -7.73 0.99
N ASP A 58 3.00 -7.41 0.34
CA ASP A 58 4.24 -7.07 1.03
C ASP A 58 4.35 -5.60 1.35
N VAL A 59 3.43 -4.79 0.83
CA VAL A 59 3.40 -3.35 1.05
C VAL A 59 1.95 -2.93 1.27
N GLY A 60 1.75 -1.92 2.08
CA GLY A 60 0.41 -1.42 2.34
C GLY A 60 0.44 -0.03 2.95
N ILE A 61 -0.72 0.42 3.35
CA ILE A 61 -0.92 1.75 3.93
C ILE A 61 -1.70 1.60 5.23
N ALA A 62 -1.25 2.26 6.27
CA ALA A 62 -1.99 2.34 7.52
C ALA A 62 -1.93 3.76 8.04
N PRO A 63 -3.02 4.26 8.64
CA PRO A 63 -2.98 5.60 9.23
C PRO A 63 -2.16 5.60 10.51
N ASN A 64 -1.41 6.68 10.73
CA ASN A 64 -0.71 6.85 12.00
C ASN A 64 -1.70 7.42 13.03
N SER A 65 -1.20 7.79 14.20
CA SER A 65 -2.06 8.30 15.29
C SER A 65 -2.77 9.61 14.93
N TRP A 66 -2.28 10.31 13.93
CA TRP A 66 -2.89 11.55 13.45
C TRP A 66 -3.82 11.33 12.26
N GLY A 67 -3.98 10.07 11.82
CA GLY A 67 -4.77 9.75 10.65
C GLY A 67 -4.03 9.91 9.33
N ARG A 68 -2.75 10.26 9.37
CA ARG A 68 -1.94 10.42 8.17
C ARG A 68 -1.56 9.05 7.62
N PRO A 69 -1.76 8.81 6.33
CA PRO A 69 -1.40 7.51 5.74
C PRO A 69 0.11 7.33 5.70
N GLU A 70 0.56 6.17 6.12
CA GLU A 70 1.98 5.82 6.11
C GLU A 70 2.17 4.46 5.49
N PRO A 71 3.29 4.25 4.76
CA PRO A 71 3.58 2.92 4.22
C PRO A 71 3.86 1.94 5.35
N ILE A 72 3.34 0.72 5.17
CA ILE A 72 3.69 -0.40 6.03
C ILE A 72 4.23 -1.52 5.14
N TRP A 73 5.05 -2.36 5.71
CA TRP A 73 5.76 -3.40 4.97
C TRP A 73 5.66 -4.72 5.71
N SER A 74 5.51 -5.81 4.95
CA SER A 74 5.69 -7.13 5.51
C SER A 74 7.18 -7.33 5.83
N GLU A 75 7.50 -8.41 6.52
CA GLU A 75 8.89 -8.73 6.80
C GLU A 75 9.69 -8.87 5.50
N ARG A 76 9.13 -9.58 4.51
CA ARG A 76 9.79 -9.75 3.21
C ARG A 76 9.91 -8.43 2.46
N GLY A 77 8.87 -7.62 2.48
CA GLY A 77 8.90 -6.31 1.83
C GLY A 77 9.92 -5.39 2.46
N ARG A 78 10.02 -5.41 3.79
CA ARG A 78 11.00 -4.59 4.50
C ARG A 78 12.42 -5.01 4.16
N ALA A 79 12.66 -6.31 4.08
CA ALA A 79 14.00 -6.82 3.75
C ALA A 79 14.41 -6.35 2.36
N LEU A 80 13.50 -6.40 1.39
CA LEU A 80 13.81 -5.93 0.04
C LEU A 80 14.02 -4.42 0.01
N ARG A 81 13.16 -3.67 0.71
CA ARG A 81 13.30 -2.22 0.81
C ARG A 81 14.68 -1.85 1.34
N ASP A 82 15.10 -2.51 2.42
CA ASP A 82 16.39 -2.23 3.05
C ASP A 82 17.55 -2.59 2.13
N ARG A 83 17.44 -3.72 1.44
CA ARG A 83 18.47 -4.16 0.50
C ARG A 83 18.65 -3.19 -0.66
N LEU A 84 17.56 -2.56 -1.08
CA LEU A 84 17.59 -1.60 -2.18
C LEU A 84 17.98 -0.20 -1.72
N GLY A 85 18.20 -0.01 -0.43
CA GLY A 85 18.65 1.28 0.08
C GLY A 85 17.54 2.30 0.28
N ALA A 86 16.29 1.87 0.29
CA ALA A 86 15.16 2.75 0.55
C ALA A 86 14.88 2.81 2.05
N GLY A 87 14.53 3.98 2.52
CA GLY A 87 14.23 4.20 3.93
C GLY A 87 12.82 4.69 4.15
N GLU A 88 12.71 5.84 4.80
CA GLU A 88 11.42 6.42 5.14
C GLU A 88 10.59 6.70 3.89
N GLY A 89 9.29 6.45 3.97
CA GLY A 89 8.39 6.66 2.87
C GLY A 89 7.22 7.55 3.24
N HIS A 90 6.68 8.21 2.22
CA HIS A 90 5.51 9.05 2.35
C HIS A 90 4.56 8.75 1.22
N VAL A 91 3.27 8.77 1.51
CA VAL A 91 2.26 8.52 0.50
C VAL A 91 1.11 9.49 0.68
N THR A 92 0.59 9.96 -0.45
CA THR A 92 -0.56 10.86 -0.49
C THR A 92 -1.60 10.28 -1.42
N LEU A 93 -2.85 10.38 -1.02
CA LEU A 93 -3.97 9.85 -1.78
C LEU A 93 -5.00 10.94 -2.01
N THR A 94 -5.49 11.01 -3.23
CA THR A 94 -6.56 11.94 -3.59
C THR A 94 -7.64 11.16 -4.34
N ASP A 95 -8.89 11.49 -4.04
CA ASP A 95 -10.03 10.83 -4.67
C ASP A 95 -11.06 11.90 -4.98
N GLU A 96 -11.17 12.27 -6.25
CA GLU A 96 -12.12 13.27 -6.72
C GLU A 96 -12.70 12.87 -8.05
N ALA A 97 -14.01 13.07 -8.22
CA ALA A 97 -14.70 12.87 -9.47
C ALA A 97 -14.46 11.47 -10.05
N GLY A 98 -14.39 10.46 -9.20
CA GLY A 98 -14.18 9.09 -9.63
C GLY A 98 -12.75 8.76 -9.99
N LEU A 99 -11.83 9.69 -9.80
CA LEU A 99 -10.43 9.49 -10.10
C LEU A 99 -9.63 9.35 -8.81
N VAL A 100 -8.85 8.28 -8.71
CA VAL A 100 -7.96 8.05 -7.57
C VAL A 100 -6.53 8.29 -8.03
N VAL A 101 -5.83 9.14 -7.29
CA VAL A 101 -4.42 9.42 -7.56
C VAL A 101 -3.62 9.15 -6.30
N ALA A 102 -2.54 8.40 -6.43
CA ALA A 102 -1.63 8.14 -5.33
C ALA A 102 -0.23 8.59 -5.72
N VAL A 103 0.43 9.25 -4.79
CA VAL A 103 1.82 9.67 -4.97
C VAL A 103 2.62 9.11 -3.81
N ALA A 104 3.73 8.46 -4.12
CA ALA A 104 4.61 7.89 -3.11
C ALA A 104 6.02 8.41 -3.30
N VAL A 105 6.68 8.70 -2.19
CA VAL A 105 8.08 9.10 -2.17
C VAL A 105 8.79 8.20 -1.19
N LEU A 106 9.86 7.57 -1.63
CA LEU A 106 10.73 6.79 -0.76
C LEU A 106 12.06 7.51 -0.67
N MET A 107 12.47 7.81 0.53
CA MET A 107 13.74 8.48 0.75
C MET A 107 14.87 7.47 0.66
N ARG A 108 16.01 7.90 0.15
CA ARG A 108 17.19 7.04 0.16
C ARG A 108 17.66 6.89 1.61
N LYS A 109 17.95 5.66 2.00
CA LYS A 109 18.46 5.40 3.33
C LYS A 109 19.83 6.06 3.47
N GLU A 110 20.01 6.80 4.55
CA GLU A 110 21.29 7.47 4.78
C GLU A 110 22.38 6.44 5.06
N SER A 111 23.52 6.64 4.43
CA SER A 111 24.67 5.79 4.72
C SER A 111 25.33 6.31 6.00
N GLN A 112 25.75 5.36 6.81
CA GLN A 112 26.41 5.67 8.08
C GLN A 112 27.91 5.67 7.93
#